data_a8c0d730f687588d154bb6a49f7dced1
#
_entry.id   a8c0d730f687588d154bb6a49f7dced1
#
_cell.length_a   1.000
_cell.length_b   1.000
_cell.length_c   1.000
_cell.angle_alpha   90.00
_cell.angle_beta   90.00
_cell.angle_gamma   90.00
#
_symmetry.space_group_name_H-M   'P 1'
#
loop_
_entity.id
_entity.type
_entity.pdbx_description
1 polymer ?
#
loop_
_entity_poly.entity_id
_entity_poly.type
_entity_poly.pdbx_seq_one_letter_code
_entity_poly.pdbx_strand_id
1 'polypeptide(L)'
;MPVHDSSLISISVQLKEQLKSLMEQRIYQPHEQLPTVRALSGFLRLNRDTVQKAYEALEAEGYVTFENEGEVVVADPLPKKSVLPAASGTSSREQKDAAVLPPVSGKPGHPASFKREERTKPAILFAECNVVQVQEYAVELEKSTGYTVKPCLIKDLDQFATSIVNGYYDLVVTTFLHIEEVQKWLDRLEGDNVPIVIGCLLDSNLQSIRDLQQLPPGSRVGIGGTTWEGAHNFGQSIINAGMTHVELVIGAMEYPSSLDEVLAAKPELIVCTSIVGAYLKRQARFLPLLIEDRFLNVQSVQYIQQFVEGFRQ
;
A
#
# COMPACT_ATOMS: atom_id res chain seq x y z
N MET A 1 -29.91 14.13 3.84
CA MET A 1 -28.46 14.03 3.71
C MET A 1 -28.18 12.79 2.88
N PRO A 2 -27.64 12.90 1.66
CA PRO A 2 -27.22 11.72 0.94
C PRO A 2 -25.98 11.18 1.65
N VAL A 3 -26.08 9.96 2.18
CA VAL A 3 -24.94 9.17 2.64
C VAL A 3 -24.17 8.84 1.37
N HIS A 4 -23.00 9.45 1.18
CA HIS A 4 -22.05 8.99 0.19
C HIS A 4 -21.74 7.54 0.51
N ASP A 5 -22.16 6.64 -0.36
CA ASP A 5 -21.91 5.21 -0.26
C ASP A 5 -20.43 4.93 -0.61
N SER A 6 -19.52 5.50 0.20
CA SER A 6 -18.10 5.23 0.19
C SER A 6 -17.77 3.83 0.75
N SER A 7 -18.83 3.03 1.05
CA SER A 7 -18.69 1.68 1.61
C SER A 7 -18.15 0.66 0.61
N LEU A 8 -18.12 0.97 -0.69
CA LEU A 8 -17.77 -0.02 -1.72
C LEU A 8 -16.26 -0.25 -1.88
N ILE A 9 -15.39 0.59 -1.31
CA ILE A 9 -13.93 0.41 -1.42
C ILE A 9 -13.26 0.82 -0.12
N SER A 10 -13.68 0.20 0.97
CA SER A 10 -13.04 0.43 2.26
C SER A 10 -11.55 0.03 2.21
N ILE A 11 -10.74 0.67 3.04
CA ILE A 11 -9.30 0.38 3.16
C ILE A 11 -9.07 -1.11 3.46
N SER A 12 -9.96 -1.74 4.26
CA SER A 12 -9.88 -3.18 4.56
C SER A 12 -10.09 -4.05 3.33
N VAL A 13 -11.00 -3.68 2.44
CA VAL A 13 -11.23 -4.39 1.16
C VAL A 13 -10.03 -4.23 0.23
N GLN A 14 -9.48 -3.02 0.11
CA GLN A 14 -8.28 -2.77 -0.69
C GLN A 14 -7.09 -3.61 -0.20
N LEU A 15 -6.86 -3.64 1.12
CA LEU A 15 -5.79 -4.42 1.73
C LEU A 15 -6.02 -5.93 1.50
N LYS A 16 -7.25 -6.41 1.69
CA LYS A 16 -7.63 -7.80 1.44
C LYS A 16 -7.30 -8.22 0.01
N GLU A 17 -7.74 -7.46 -0.98
CA GLU A 17 -7.54 -7.82 -2.39
C GLU A 17 -6.05 -7.84 -2.78
N GLN A 18 -5.26 -6.90 -2.26
CA GLN A 18 -3.83 -6.88 -2.53
C GLN A 18 -3.09 -8.04 -1.85
N LEU A 19 -3.41 -8.37 -0.59
CA LEU A 19 -2.85 -9.54 0.10
C LEU A 19 -3.26 -10.85 -0.59
N LYS A 20 -4.51 -10.96 -1.01
CA LYS A 20 -5.03 -12.10 -1.77
C LYS A 20 -4.21 -12.33 -3.05
N SER A 21 -3.97 -11.27 -3.81
CA SER A 21 -3.18 -11.33 -5.03
C SER A 21 -1.74 -11.80 -4.78
N LEU A 22 -1.12 -11.39 -3.66
CA LEU A 22 0.22 -11.86 -3.26
C LEU A 22 0.24 -13.38 -3.01
N MET A 23 -0.80 -13.93 -2.39
CA MET A 23 -0.94 -15.37 -2.16
C MET A 23 -1.23 -16.14 -3.46
N GLU A 24 -2.12 -15.64 -4.32
CA GLU A 24 -2.41 -16.24 -5.62
C GLU A 24 -1.19 -16.33 -6.53
N GLN A 25 -0.30 -15.34 -6.44
CA GLN A 25 0.96 -15.31 -7.20
C GLN A 25 2.12 -16.04 -6.52
N ARG A 26 1.86 -16.71 -5.38
CA ARG A 26 2.86 -17.48 -4.64
C ARG A 26 4.02 -16.64 -4.11
N ILE A 27 3.83 -15.33 -3.90
CA ILE A 27 4.78 -14.49 -3.17
C ILE A 27 4.77 -14.90 -1.69
N TYR A 28 3.57 -15.20 -1.14
CA TYR A 28 3.40 -15.96 0.07
C TYR A 28 3.08 -17.41 -0.26
N GLN A 29 3.85 -18.33 0.30
CA GLN A 29 3.67 -19.76 0.09
C GLN A 29 2.59 -20.34 1.03
N PRO A 30 1.93 -21.46 0.67
CA PRO A 30 1.10 -22.21 1.61
C PRO A 30 1.87 -22.53 2.90
N HIS A 31 1.17 -22.48 4.03
CA HIS A 31 1.70 -22.62 5.38
C HIS A 31 2.66 -21.51 5.84
N GLU A 32 2.86 -20.50 5.02
CA GLU A 32 3.69 -19.36 5.41
C GLU A 32 2.93 -18.44 6.34
N GLN A 33 3.60 -17.98 7.40
CA GLN A 33 3.02 -17.07 8.38
C GLN A 33 3.00 -15.64 7.82
N LEU A 34 1.83 -15.01 7.85
CA LEU A 34 1.66 -13.59 7.57
C LEU A 34 1.97 -12.76 8.83
N PRO A 35 2.28 -11.46 8.68
CA PRO A 35 2.40 -10.58 9.83
C PRO A 35 1.13 -10.60 10.68
N THR A 36 1.27 -10.58 12.02
CA THR A 36 0.10 -10.46 12.90
C THR A 36 -0.66 -9.16 12.64
N VAL A 37 -1.94 -9.11 13.01
CA VAL A 37 -2.75 -7.88 12.92
C VAL A 37 -2.02 -6.69 13.53
N ARG A 38 -1.41 -6.87 14.71
CA ARG A 38 -0.64 -5.83 15.40
C ARG A 38 0.56 -5.37 14.57
N ALA A 39 1.33 -6.30 14.05
CA ALA A 39 2.52 -6.01 13.27
C ALA A 39 2.16 -5.27 11.98
N LEU A 40 1.20 -5.79 11.21
CA LEU A 40 0.81 -5.20 9.94
C LEU A 40 0.16 -3.82 10.12
N SER A 41 -0.75 -3.69 11.10
CA SER A 41 -1.40 -2.40 11.38
C SER A 41 -0.41 -1.32 11.81
N GLY A 42 0.53 -1.68 12.71
CA GLY A 42 1.56 -0.74 13.15
C GLY A 42 2.53 -0.34 12.05
N PHE A 43 2.94 -1.31 11.23
CA PHE A 43 3.87 -1.07 10.12
C PHE A 43 3.25 -0.22 9.01
N LEU A 44 2.03 -0.53 8.60
CA LEU A 44 1.29 0.22 7.59
C LEU A 44 0.58 1.47 8.15
N ARG A 45 0.66 1.72 9.46
CA ARG A 45 -0.02 2.82 10.16
C ARG A 45 -1.53 2.82 9.97
N LEU A 46 -2.12 1.62 9.87
CA LEU A 46 -3.56 1.42 9.75
C LEU A 46 -4.20 1.17 11.11
N ASN A 47 -5.51 1.43 11.20
CA ASN A 47 -6.27 0.99 12.34
C ASN A 47 -6.25 -0.55 12.42
N ARG A 48 -6.12 -1.11 13.65
CA ARG A 48 -6.15 -2.56 13.86
C ARG A 48 -7.43 -3.20 13.33
N ASP A 49 -8.57 -2.56 13.52
CA ASP A 49 -9.85 -3.04 13.02
C ASP A 49 -9.88 -3.15 11.48
N THR A 50 -9.17 -2.26 10.79
CA THR A 50 -9.03 -2.30 9.32
C THR A 50 -8.29 -3.56 8.87
N VAL A 51 -7.16 -3.86 9.52
CA VAL A 51 -6.35 -5.06 9.22
C VAL A 51 -7.06 -6.34 9.66
N GLN A 52 -7.70 -6.32 10.84
CA GLN A 52 -8.49 -7.44 11.34
C GLN A 52 -9.58 -7.83 10.34
N LYS A 53 -10.38 -6.86 9.88
CA LYS A 53 -11.43 -7.09 8.87
C LYS A 53 -10.88 -7.62 7.55
N ALA A 54 -9.70 -7.18 7.13
CA ALA A 54 -9.06 -7.69 5.92
C ALA A 54 -8.69 -9.17 6.08
N TYR A 55 -8.11 -9.56 7.22
CA TYR A 55 -7.75 -10.94 7.49
C TYR A 55 -8.98 -11.86 7.71
N GLU A 56 -10.00 -11.40 8.42
CA GLU A 56 -11.26 -12.14 8.59
C GLU A 56 -11.94 -12.40 7.24
N ALA A 57 -11.91 -11.43 6.34
CA ALA A 57 -12.43 -11.61 5.00
C ALA A 57 -11.59 -12.59 4.17
N LEU A 58 -10.25 -12.60 4.32
CA LEU A 58 -9.38 -13.59 3.69
C LEU A 58 -9.62 -15.00 4.25
N GLU A 59 -9.88 -15.13 5.56
CA GLU A 59 -10.24 -16.41 6.18
C GLU A 59 -11.58 -16.91 5.65
N ALA A 60 -12.60 -16.04 5.60
CA ALA A 60 -13.91 -16.39 5.06
C ALA A 60 -13.85 -16.83 3.59
N GLU A 61 -12.90 -16.30 2.81
CA GLU A 61 -12.60 -16.74 1.45
C GLU A 61 -11.67 -17.96 1.37
N GLY A 62 -11.15 -18.46 2.51
CA GLY A 62 -10.30 -19.64 2.59
C GLY A 62 -8.83 -19.41 2.20
N TYR A 63 -8.36 -18.18 2.15
CA TYR A 63 -6.96 -17.85 1.82
C TYR A 63 -6.02 -17.94 2.99
N VAL A 64 -6.52 -17.75 4.21
CA VAL A 64 -5.74 -17.83 5.44
C VAL A 64 -6.50 -18.62 6.51
N THR A 65 -5.80 -19.03 7.56
CA THR A 65 -6.35 -19.58 8.80
C THR A 65 -5.76 -18.83 9.98
N PHE A 66 -6.58 -18.58 11.02
CA PHE A 66 -6.07 -18.11 12.29
C PHE A 66 -5.68 -19.34 13.14
N GLU A 67 -4.42 -19.36 13.58
CA GLU A 67 -3.89 -20.36 14.48
C GLU A 67 -3.83 -19.83 15.92
N ASN A 68 -3.25 -20.60 16.83
CA ASN A 68 -3.13 -20.23 18.24
C ASN A 68 -2.39 -18.89 18.40
N GLU A 69 -2.84 -18.07 19.37
CA GLU A 69 -2.29 -16.74 19.69
C GLU A 69 -2.48 -15.65 18.62
N GLY A 70 -3.39 -15.86 17.65
CA GLY A 70 -3.69 -14.85 16.63
C GLY A 70 -2.65 -14.79 15.49
N GLU A 71 -1.90 -15.85 15.30
CA GLU A 71 -1.09 -16.08 14.12
C GLU A 71 -1.98 -16.28 12.90
N VAL A 72 -1.58 -15.68 11.77
CA VAL A 72 -2.30 -15.80 10.51
C VAL A 72 -1.40 -16.55 9.53
N VAL A 73 -1.91 -17.66 9.02
CA VAL A 73 -1.15 -18.58 8.15
C VAL A 73 -1.86 -18.74 6.81
N VAL A 74 -1.09 -18.76 5.73
CA VAL A 74 -1.62 -18.99 4.37
C VAL A 74 -2.16 -20.40 4.26
N ALA A 75 -3.41 -20.54 3.81
CA ALA A 75 -4.09 -21.83 3.68
C ALA A 75 -3.45 -22.74 2.61
N ASP A 76 -3.58 -24.04 2.80
CA ASP A 76 -3.23 -25.07 1.82
C ASP A 76 -4.34 -26.13 1.72
N PRO A 77 -4.92 -26.37 0.54
CA PRO A 77 -4.69 -25.64 -0.72
C PRO A 77 -5.33 -24.27 -0.74
N LEU A 78 -4.73 -23.35 -1.48
CA LEU A 78 -5.39 -22.07 -1.76
C LEU A 78 -6.68 -22.30 -2.57
N PRO A 79 -7.72 -21.48 -2.40
CA PRO A 79 -8.92 -21.52 -3.19
C PRO A 79 -8.58 -21.50 -4.68
N LYS A 80 -9.21 -22.37 -5.47
CA LYS A 80 -9.01 -22.37 -6.93
C LYS A 80 -9.55 -21.04 -7.48
N LYS A 81 -8.70 -20.34 -8.22
CA LYS A 81 -9.11 -19.12 -8.93
C LYS A 81 -10.33 -19.44 -9.76
N SER A 82 -11.45 -18.78 -9.48
CA SER A 82 -12.63 -18.82 -10.32
C SER A 82 -12.27 -18.18 -11.66
N VAL A 83 -11.91 -18.98 -12.64
CA VAL A 83 -11.73 -18.53 -14.03
C VAL A 83 -13.13 -18.16 -14.52
N LEU A 84 -13.40 -16.87 -14.65
CA LEU A 84 -14.59 -16.42 -15.38
C LEU A 84 -14.56 -17.00 -16.79
N PRO A 85 -15.55 -17.80 -17.21
CA PRO A 85 -15.61 -18.26 -18.58
C PRO A 85 -15.86 -17.07 -19.50
N ALA A 86 -15.06 -16.97 -20.55
CA ALA A 86 -15.34 -16.08 -21.67
C ALA A 86 -16.80 -16.30 -22.13
N ALA A 87 -17.54 -15.21 -22.31
CA ALA A 87 -18.94 -15.22 -22.68
C ALA A 87 -19.17 -15.99 -23.99
N SER A 88 -19.75 -17.18 -23.91
CA SER A 88 -20.50 -17.82 -24.97
C SER A 88 -21.83 -18.23 -24.38
N GLY A 89 -22.90 -17.66 -24.97
CA GLY A 89 -24.26 -17.73 -24.43
C GLY A 89 -24.84 -19.14 -24.36
N THR A 90 -25.66 -19.34 -23.39
CA THR A 90 -27.07 -19.78 -23.34
C THR A 90 -27.40 -20.30 -21.94
N SER A 91 -28.36 -19.62 -21.35
CA SER A 91 -29.45 -20.06 -20.45
C SER A 91 -29.28 -21.28 -19.54
N SER A 92 -29.32 -21.07 -18.25
CA SER A 92 -30.34 -21.49 -17.25
C SER A 92 -29.75 -21.60 -15.84
N ARG A 93 -30.32 -20.82 -14.95
CA ARG A 93 -30.52 -20.98 -13.50
C ARG A 93 -29.67 -22.00 -12.73
N GLU A 94 -28.75 -21.53 -11.85
CA GLU A 94 -28.96 -21.57 -10.39
C GLU A 94 -27.85 -20.76 -9.69
N GLN A 95 -28.26 -19.81 -8.87
CA GLN A 95 -27.44 -18.98 -8.02
C GLN A 95 -26.87 -19.78 -6.87
N LYS A 96 -25.58 -19.57 -6.56
CA LYS A 96 -25.09 -19.37 -5.20
C LYS A 96 -23.72 -18.70 -5.22
N ASP A 97 -23.71 -17.50 -4.70
CA ASP A 97 -22.67 -16.76 -3.98
C ASP A 97 -21.20 -17.03 -4.33
N ALA A 98 -20.71 -16.35 -5.35
CA ALA A 98 -19.33 -15.94 -5.47
C ALA A 98 -19.30 -14.41 -5.31
N ALA A 99 -18.51 -13.89 -4.39
CA ALA A 99 -18.31 -12.46 -4.22
C ALA A 99 -17.61 -11.91 -5.46
N VAL A 100 -18.41 -11.64 -6.48
CA VAL A 100 -18.05 -10.79 -7.61
C VAL A 100 -17.96 -9.39 -7.04
N LEU A 101 -16.87 -8.67 -7.30
CA LEU A 101 -16.88 -7.21 -7.17
C LEU A 101 -18.21 -6.73 -7.77
N PRO A 102 -19.06 -6.07 -7.00
CA PRO A 102 -20.35 -5.67 -7.55
C PRO A 102 -20.08 -4.78 -8.76
N PRO A 103 -20.80 -4.98 -9.87
CA PRO A 103 -20.76 -4.03 -10.97
C PRO A 103 -21.21 -2.68 -10.39
N VAL A 104 -20.39 -1.66 -10.57
CA VAL A 104 -20.72 -0.28 -10.19
C VAL A 104 -21.87 0.18 -11.09
N SER A 105 -23.09 -0.28 -10.78
CA SER A 105 -24.31 0.20 -11.40
C SER A 105 -24.95 1.22 -10.47
N GLY A 106 -24.46 2.44 -10.56
CA GLY A 106 -25.06 3.60 -9.97
C GLY A 106 -24.72 4.79 -10.84
N LYS A 107 -25.59 5.12 -11.82
CA LYS A 107 -25.52 6.41 -12.49
C LYS A 107 -25.84 7.48 -11.46
N PRO A 108 -24.89 8.35 -11.06
CA PRO A 108 -25.24 9.57 -10.35
C PRO A 108 -25.87 10.53 -11.35
N GLY A 109 -27.07 11.04 -11.01
CA GLY A 109 -27.66 12.16 -11.73
C GLY A 109 -26.76 13.37 -11.68
N HIS A 110 -26.41 13.90 -12.85
CA HIS A 110 -25.54 15.06 -13.02
C HIS A 110 -26.24 16.37 -12.75
N PRO A 111 -25.51 17.34 -12.14
CA PRO A 111 -25.51 18.70 -12.65
C PRO A 111 -24.14 19.08 -13.23
N ALA A 112 -24.21 19.52 -14.47
CA ALA A 112 -23.32 20.42 -15.21
C ALA A 112 -21.78 20.25 -15.06
N SER A 113 -21.21 19.43 -15.90
CA SER A 113 -20.18 19.69 -16.90
C SER A 113 -18.93 20.44 -16.44
N PHE A 114 -17.96 19.71 -15.93
CA PHE A 114 -16.59 19.88 -16.37
C PHE A 114 -16.15 18.57 -17.05
N LYS A 115 -15.60 18.68 -18.25
CA LYS A 115 -15.40 17.67 -19.29
C LYS A 115 -14.49 16.51 -18.87
N ARG A 116 -15.02 15.57 -18.09
CA ARG A 116 -14.43 14.25 -17.87
C ARG A 116 -14.42 13.45 -19.17
N GLU A 117 -15.37 13.75 -20.07
CA GLU A 117 -15.60 13.03 -21.34
C GLU A 117 -14.59 13.34 -22.45
N GLU A 118 -13.77 14.41 -22.34
CA GLU A 118 -12.80 14.78 -23.38
C GLU A 118 -11.38 14.26 -23.14
N ARG A 119 -11.09 13.67 -21.94
CA ARG A 119 -9.76 13.13 -21.67
C ARG A 119 -9.64 11.71 -22.17
N THR A 120 -8.67 11.50 -23.05
CA THR A 120 -8.33 10.16 -23.58
C THR A 120 -7.69 9.24 -22.54
N LYS A 121 -7.09 9.83 -21.48
CA LYS A 121 -6.40 9.11 -20.41
C LYS A 121 -6.92 9.51 -19.04
N PRO A 122 -6.99 8.55 -18.08
CA PRO A 122 -7.25 8.84 -16.68
C PRO A 122 -6.21 9.81 -16.09
N ALA A 123 -6.65 10.67 -15.18
CA ALA A 123 -5.79 11.57 -14.44
C ALA A 123 -5.78 11.15 -12.95
N ILE A 124 -4.60 10.85 -12.45
CA ILE A 124 -4.36 10.40 -11.08
C ILE A 124 -3.55 11.46 -10.34
N LEU A 125 -3.94 11.76 -9.09
CA LEU A 125 -3.11 12.50 -8.15
C LEU A 125 -2.41 11.50 -7.24
N PHE A 126 -1.08 11.43 -7.30
CA PHE A 126 -0.30 10.57 -6.40
C PHE A 126 0.22 11.39 -5.23
N ALA A 127 -0.21 11.05 -4.02
CA ALA A 127 0.13 11.78 -2.79
C ALA A 127 1.12 10.99 -1.93
N GLU A 128 2.24 11.63 -1.50
CA GLU A 128 3.23 11.03 -0.62
C GLU A 128 3.92 12.11 0.23
N CYS A 129 4.49 11.73 1.39
CA CYS A 129 5.14 12.68 2.27
C CYS A 129 6.54 13.10 1.83
N ASN A 130 7.25 12.25 1.10
CA ASN A 130 8.64 12.45 0.70
C ASN A 130 8.74 12.96 -0.74
N VAL A 131 9.48 14.04 -0.96
CA VAL A 131 9.60 14.71 -2.27
C VAL A 131 10.24 13.82 -3.34
N VAL A 132 11.20 12.96 -2.99
CA VAL A 132 11.86 12.04 -3.93
C VAL A 132 10.92 10.91 -4.27
N GLN A 133 10.35 10.26 -3.25
CA GLN A 133 9.45 9.11 -3.43
C GLN A 133 8.20 9.47 -4.22
N VAL A 134 7.59 10.64 -3.98
CA VAL A 134 6.39 11.06 -4.73
C VAL A 134 6.65 11.18 -6.21
N GLN A 135 7.82 11.65 -6.61
CA GLN A 135 8.21 11.74 -8.01
C GLN A 135 8.48 10.36 -8.62
N GLU A 136 9.22 9.51 -7.91
CA GLU A 136 9.55 8.16 -8.37
C GLU A 136 8.30 7.32 -8.55
N TYR A 137 7.40 7.28 -7.55
CA TYR A 137 6.15 6.51 -7.62
C TYR A 137 5.19 7.04 -8.69
N ALA A 138 5.08 8.36 -8.84
CA ALA A 138 4.25 8.93 -9.90
C ALA A 138 4.74 8.51 -11.29
N VAL A 139 6.06 8.59 -11.53
CA VAL A 139 6.68 8.16 -12.79
C VAL A 139 6.53 6.66 -13.01
N GLU A 140 6.69 5.84 -11.97
CA GLU A 140 6.52 4.40 -12.03
C GLU A 140 5.07 4.02 -12.37
N LEU A 141 4.10 4.64 -11.69
CA LEU A 141 2.68 4.41 -11.94
C LEU A 141 2.28 4.86 -13.36
N GLU A 142 2.78 6.03 -13.80
CA GLU A 142 2.52 6.53 -15.15
C GLU A 142 3.06 5.59 -16.23
N LYS A 143 4.31 5.09 -16.07
CA LYS A 143 4.91 4.13 -17.00
C LYS A 143 4.17 2.80 -17.03
N SER A 144 3.75 2.30 -15.88
CA SER A 144 3.10 1.00 -15.74
C SER A 144 1.66 1.00 -16.25
N THR A 145 0.95 2.12 -16.12
CA THR A 145 -0.48 2.22 -16.48
C THR A 145 -0.75 2.97 -17.77
N GLY A 146 0.16 3.84 -18.18
CA GLY A 146 -0.05 4.77 -19.29
C GLY A 146 -1.01 5.93 -18.96
N TYR A 147 -1.43 6.08 -17.70
CA TYR A 147 -2.29 7.15 -17.22
C TYR A 147 -1.49 8.44 -17.00
N THR A 148 -2.15 9.57 -16.84
CA THR A 148 -1.49 10.81 -16.44
C THR A 148 -1.41 10.85 -14.92
N VAL A 149 -0.21 10.90 -14.36
CA VAL A 149 -0.01 10.89 -12.91
C VAL A 149 0.67 12.18 -12.47
N LYS A 150 0.00 12.92 -11.58
CA LYS A 150 0.51 14.15 -10.99
C LYS A 150 1.03 13.88 -9.58
N PRO A 151 2.33 14.06 -9.30
CA PRO A 151 2.85 13.97 -7.95
C PRO A 151 2.40 15.15 -7.10
N CYS A 152 2.09 14.89 -5.82
CA CYS A 152 1.68 15.86 -4.82
C CYS A 152 2.25 15.49 -3.46
N LEU A 153 2.89 16.43 -2.77
CA LEU A 153 3.21 16.21 -1.37
C LEU A 153 1.94 16.30 -0.50
N ILE A 154 1.80 15.40 0.47
CA ILE A 154 0.61 15.38 1.36
C ILE A 154 0.37 16.73 2.01
N LYS A 155 1.43 17.43 2.45
CA LYS A 155 1.35 18.78 3.02
C LYS A 155 0.82 19.85 2.06
N ASP A 156 0.86 19.57 0.76
CA ASP A 156 0.46 20.49 -0.32
C ASP A 156 -0.91 20.14 -0.93
N LEU A 157 -1.63 19.15 -0.39
CA LEU A 157 -2.93 18.69 -0.89
C LEU A 157 -3.95 19.82 -1.03
N ASP A 158 -3.93 20.80 -0.12
CA ASP A 158 -4.85 21.96 -0.17
C ASP A 158 -4.74 22.74 -1.48
N GLN A 159 -3.58 22.75 -2.14
CA GLN A 159 -3.38 23.41 -3.44
C GLN A 159 -4.16 22.70 -4.56
N PHE A 160 -4.52 21.43 -4.37
CA PHE A 160 -5.24 20.61 -5.33
C PHE A 160 -6.74 20.51 -5.05
N ALA A 161 -7.22 21.02 -3.91
CA ALA A 161 -8.61 20.88 -3.46
C ALA A 161 -9.62 21.31 -4.53
N THR A 162 -9.44 22.49 -5.12
CA THR A 162 -10.32 23.01 -6.19
C THR A 162 -10.32 22.11 -7.42
N SER A 163 -9.16 21.60 -7.84
CA SER A 163 -9.05 20.71 -9.01
C SER A 163 -9.69 19.35 -8.74
N ILE A 164 -9.59 18.85 -7.50
CA ILE A 164 -10.22 17.61 -7.05
C ILE A 164 -11.73 17.74 -7.09
N VAL A 165 -12.29 18.78 -6.42
CA VAL A 165 -13.74 19.02 -6.35
C VAL A 165 -14.35 19.26 -7.73
N ASN A 166 -13.61 19.90 -8.64
CA ASN A 166 -14.03 20.09 -10.02
C ASN A 166 -13.89 18.83 -10.90
N GLY A 167 -13.52 17.66 -10.33
CA GLY A 167 -13.43 16.41 -11.06
C GLY A 167 -12.26 16.33 -12.05
N TYR A 168 -11.19 17.09 -11.80
CA TYR A 168 -9.99 17.00 -12.66
C TYR A 168 -9.26 15.67 -12.48
N TYR A 169 -9.27 15.09 -11.31
CA TYR A 169 -8.66 13.78 -11.03
C TYR A 169 -9.73 12.70 -10.94
N ASP A 170 -9.46 11.58 -11.59
CA ASP A 170 -10.34 10.40 -11.56
C ASP A 170 -10.11 9.58 -10.28
N LEU A 171 -8.89 9.69 -9.71
CA LEU A 171 -8.45 8.90 -8.56
C LEU A 171 -7.36 9.66 -7.79
N VAL A 172 -7.34 9.50 -6.48
CA VAL A 172 -6.18 9.81 -5.64
C VAL A 172 -5.51 8.49 -5.26
N VAL A 173 -4.19 8.42 -5.40
CA VAL A 173 -3.39 7.25 -5.03
C VAL A 173 -2.36 7.66 -3.99
N THR A 174 -2.11 6.81 -3.03
CA THR A 174 -1.06 6.99 -2.01
C THR A 174 -0.52 5.63 -1.57
N THR A 175 0.49 5.57 -0.72
CA THR A 175 0.86 4.32 -0.07
C THR A 175 -0.08 4.01 1.11
N PHE A 176 -0.16 2.74 1.54
CA PHE A 176 -0.96 2.40 2.73
C PHE A 176 -0.50 3.14 3.99
N LEU A 177 0.76 3.58 4.04
CA LEU A 177 1.29 4.39 5.16
C LEU A 177 0.53 5.71 5.37
N HIS A 178 -0.09 6.24 4.33
CA HIS A 178 -0.74 7.54 4.33
C HIS A 178 -2.22 7.50 3.95
N ILE A 179 -2.77 6.32 3.66
CA ILE A 179 -4.14 6.20 3.12
C ILE A 179 -5.19 6.78 4.09
N GLU A 180 -5.06 6.54 5.39
CA GLU A 180 -6.00 7.09 6.38
C GLU A 180 -5.90 8.62 6.50
N GLU A 181 -4.69 9.18 6.37
CA GLU A 181 -4.45 10.62 6.40
C GLU A 181 -5.06 11.30 5.18
N VAL A 182 -4.79 10.77 3.99
CA VAL A 182 -5.32 11.29 2.72
C VAL A 182 -6.83 11.12 2.66
N GLN A 183 -7.39 9.97 3.12
CA GLN A 183 -8.83 9.77 3.20
C GLN A 183 -9.50 10.80 4.10
N LYS A 184 -8.98 11.01 5.32
CA LYS A 184 -9.50 12.03 6.25
C LYS A 184 -9.43 13.44 5.68
N TRP A 185 -8.44 13.72 4.83
CA TRP A 185 -8.35 15.00 4.15
C TRP A 185 -9.42 15.11 3.04
N LEU A 186 -9.59 14.08 2.21
CA LEU A 186 -10.63 14.04 1.17
C LEU A 186 -12.04 14.14 1.76
N ASP A 187 -12.31 13.49 2.89
CA ASP A 187 -13.62 13.50 3.58
C ASP A 187 -14.05 14.90 4.04
N ARG A 188 -13.12 15.86 4.10
CA ARG A 188 -13.41 17.26 4.43
C ARG A 188 -13.79 18.12 3.24
N LEU A 189 -13.58 17.58 2.02
CA LEU A 189 -13.93 18.30 0.81
C LEU A 189 -15.44 18.17 0.54
N GLU A 190 -16.08 19.30 0.25
CA GLU A 190 -17.47 19.33 -0.14
C GLU A 190 -17.56 19.34 -1.68
N GLY A 191 -18.21 18.34 -2.27
CA GLY A 191 -18.42 18.27 -3.72
C GLY A 191 -18.82 16.88 -4.20
N ASP A 192 -19.55 16.81 -5.28
CA ASP A 192 -20.06 15.53 -5.84
C ASP A 192 -18.99 14.76 -6.63
N ASN A 193 -17.85 15.40 -6.92
CA ASN A 193 -16.81 14.82 -7.77
C ASN A 193 -15.53 14.47 -7.00
N VAL A 194 -15.58 14.41 -5.66
CA VAL A 194 -14.41 14.02 -4.86
C VAL A 194 -14.10 12.55 -5.18
N PRO A 195 -12.88 12.28 -5.71
CA PRO A 195 -12.49 10.91 -6.06
C PRO A 195 -12.22 10.10 -4.79
N ILE A 196 -12.25 8.80 -4.95
CA ILE A 196 -11.78 7.88 -3.89
C ILE A 196 -10.25 7.88 -3.80
N VAL A 197 -9.73 7.43 -2.66
CA VAL A 197 -8.32 7.14 -2.48
C VAL A 197 -8.05 5.64 -2.56
N ILE A 198 -6.98 5.26 -3.27
CA ILE A 198 -6.47 3.89 -3.29
C ILE A 198 -5.07 3.86 -2.68
N GLY A 199 -4.87 2.91 -1.75
CA GLY A 199 -3.57 2.63 -1.15
C GLY A 199 -2.78 1.60 -1.94
N CYS A 200 -1.48 1.85 -2.11
CA CYS A 200 -0.54 0.89 -2.67
C CYS A 200 0.30 0.23 -1.58
N LEU A 201 0.48 -1.08 -1.65
CA LEU A 201 1.58 -1.76 -0.99
C LEU A 201 2.89 -1.46 -1.73
N LEU A 202 3.98 -1.50 -1.00
CA LEU A 202 5.33 -1.47 -1.54
C LEU A 202 5.91 -2.88 -1.46
N ASP A 203 6.70 -3.30 -2.44
CA ASP A 203 7.21 -4.67 -2.54
C ASP A 203 8.01 -5.11 -1.30
N SER A 204 8.77 -4.20 -0.71
CA SER A 204 9.63 -4.48 0.44
C SER A 204 8.91 -4.53 1.80
N ASN A 205 7.69 -4.00 1.92
CA ASN A 205 7.06 -3.80 3.23
C ASN A 205 6.89 -5.10 4.04
N LEU A 206 6.49 -6.15 3.39
CA LEU A 206 6.17 -7.42 4.05
C LEU A 206 7.41 -8.25 4.36
N GLN A 207 8.44 -8.19 3.48
CA GLN A 207 9.72 -8.88 3.71
C GLN A 207 10.47 -8.26 4.89
N SER A 208 10.53 -6.92 4.95
CA SER A 208 11.19 -6.22 6.05
C SER A 208 10.57 -6.51 7.40
N ILE A 209 9.23 -6.63 7.49
CA ILE A 209 8.56 -7.02 8.73
C ILE A 209 9.06 -8.40 9.18
N ARG A 210 9.09 -9.37 8.27
CA ARG A 210 9.51 -10.75 8.56
C ARG A 210 10.94 -10.81 9.06
N ASP A 211 11.86 -10.20 8.33
CA ASP A 211 13.28 -10.25 8.65
C ASP A 211 13.57 -9.58 10.00
N LEU A 212 12.90 -8.46 10.29
CA LEU A 212 13.02 -7.77 11.57
C LEU A 212 12.42 -8.55 12.74
N GLN A 213 11.31 -9.26 12.53
CA GLN A 213 10.68 -10.08 13.58
C GLN A 213 11.53 -11.28 13.99
N GLN A 214 12.37 -11.79 13.10
CA GLN A 214 13.25 -12.94 13.35
C GLN A 214 14.54 -12.60 14.10
N LEU A 215 14.84 -11.30 14.26
CA LEU A 215 16.05 -10.88 14.98
C LEU A 215 15.96 -11.22 16.48
N PRO A 216 17.05 -11.65 17.10
CA PRO A 216 17.09 -11.86 18.53
C PRO A 216 16.80 -10.59 19.34
N PRO A 217 16.24 -10.72 20.56
CA PRO A 217 16.06 -9.58 21.46
C PRO A 217 17.40 -8.87 21.76
N GLY A 218 17.39 -7.53 21.69
CA GLY A 218 18.57 -6.69 21.89
C GLY A 218 19.41 -6.50 20.63
N SER A 219 19.01 -7.08 19.48
CA SER A 219 19.69 -6.83 18.20
C SER A 219 19.63 -5.36 17.84
N ARG A 220 20.75 -4.82 17.34
CA ARG A 220 20.79 -3.46 16.79
C ARG A 220 20.46 -3.47 15.33
N VAL A 221 19.52 -2.58 14.94
CA VAL A 221 19.10 -2.40 13.57
C VAL A 221 19.43 -0.98 13.13
N GLY A 222 20.28 -0.86 12.14
CA GLY A 222 20.56 0.41 11.47
C GLY A 222 19.42 0.73 10.48
N ILE A 223 18.96 1.96 10.48
CA ILE A 223 18.03 2.49 9.49
C ILE A 223 18.78 3.54 8.68
N GLY A 224 18.92 3.30 7.37
CA GLY A 224 19.58 4.25 6.47
C GLY A 224 18.61 4.84 5.46
N GLY A 225 18.26 6.12 5.60
CA GLY A 225 17.40 6.84 4.67
C GLY A 225 18.16 7.80 3.75
N THR A 226 17.53 8.23 2.66
CA THR A 226 18.01 9.37 1.87
C THR A 226 17.73 10.68 2.58
N THR A 227 16.59 10.78 3.26
CA THR A 227 16.19 11.92 4.11
C THR A 227 16.04 11.47 5.56
N TRP A 228 16.27 12.39 6.49
CA TRP A 228 16.10 12.15 7.93
C TRP A 228 14.65 11.78 8.27
N GLU A 229 13.70 12.53 7.71
CA GLU A 229 12.29 12.29 7.92
C GLU A 229 11.87 10.88 7.45
N GLY A 230 12.31 10.47 6.26
CA GLY A 230 12.01 9.13 5.72
C GLY A 230 12.58 8.01 6.59
N ALA A 231 13.84 8.15 7.05
CA ALA A 231 14.48 7.18 7.94
C ALA A 231 13.75 7.10 9.30
N HIS A 232 13.40 8.25 9.87
CA HIS A 232 12.70 8.33 11.14
C HIS A 232 11.29 7.74 11.07
N ASN A 233 10.56 8.06 10.01
CA ASN A 233 9.23 7.50 9.75
C ASN A 233 9.26 5.98 9.62
N PHE A 234 10.29 5.43 8.97
CA PHE A 234 10.44 3.98 8.87
C PHE A 234 10.74 3.36 10.23
N GLY A 235 11.67 3.94 11.01
CA GLY A 235 11.95 3.49 12.37
C GLY A 235 10.70 3.52 13.27
N GLN A 236 9.90 4.57 13.15
CA GLN A 236 8.63 4.66 13.89
C GLN A 236 7.62 3.58 13.48
N SER A 237 7.59 3.19 12.20
CA SER A 237 6.73 2.09 11.73
C SER A 237 7.15 0.75 12.35
N ILE A 238 8.46 0.50 12.51
CA ILE A 238 8.98 -0.69 13.21
C ILE A 238 8.52 -0.71 14.68
N ILE A 239 8.64 0.41 15.40
CA ILE A 239 8.19 0.53 16.79
C ILE A 239 6.67 0.31 16.90
N ASN A 240 5.90 0.94 16.02
CA ASN A 240 4.43 0.83 16.00
C ASN A 240 3.98 -0.60 15.70
N ALA A 241 4.75 -1.35 14.89
CA ALA A 241 4.51 -2.77 14.63
C ALA A 241 4.77 -3.66 15.87
N GLY A 242 5.22 -3.08 16.97
CA GLY A 242 5.48 -3.79 18.22
C GLY A 242 6.83 -4.49 18.26
N MET A 243 7.73 -4.21 17.33
CA MET A 243 9.09 -4.73 17.31
C MET A 243 9.98 -3.95 18.29
N THR A 244 9.65 -4.06 19.58
CA THR A 244 10.36 -3.37 20.67
C THR A 244 11.56 -4.17 21.20
N HIS A 245 11.79 -5.35 20.64
CA HIS A 245 12.91 -6.23 21.01
C HIS A 245 14.22 -5.85 20.33
N VAL A 246 14.19 -4.92 19.35
CA VAL A 246 15.37 -4.42 18.65
C VAL A 246 15.71 -2.99 19.04
N GLU A 247 16.98 -2.63 18.98
CA GLU A 247 17.48 -1.28 19.21
C GLU A 247 17.71 -0.59 17.85
N LEU A 248 17.06 0.54 17.60
CA LEU A 248 17.15 1.25 16.32
C LEU A 248 18.26 2.33 16.39
N VAL A 249 19.11 2.36 15.37
CA VAL A 249 20.07 3.45 15.13
C VAL A 249 19.75 4.05 13.77
N ILE A 250 19.34 5.33 13.75
CA ILE A 250 18.79 5.98 12.56
C ILE A 250 19.85 6.94 11.98
N GLY A 251 20.04 6.86 10.66
CA GLY A 251 20.90 7.76 9.91
C GLY A 251 20.33 8.10 8.54
N ALA A 252 20.77 9.20 7.97
CA ALA A 252 20.33 9.64 6.65
C ALA A 252 21.46 10.28 5.84
N MET A 253 21.38 10.18 4.52
CA MET A 253 22.35 10.85 3.63
C MET A 253 22.31 12.37 3.73
N GLU A 254 21.15 12.93 4.11
CA GLU A 254 21.00 14.34 4.42
C GLU A 254 21.96 14.81 5.52
N TYR A 255 22.30 13.91 6.46
CA TYR A 255 23.27 14.12 7.53
C TYR A 255 24.28 12.96 7.56
N PRO A 256 25.35 12.98 6.71
CA PRO A 256 26.24 11.84 6.53
C PRO A 256 26.88 11.33 7.83
N SER A 257 27.17 12.21 8.80
CA SER A 257 27.70 11.82 10.11
C SER A 257 26.75 10.86 10.87
N SER A 258 25.45 10.95 10.66
CA SER A 258 24.49 10.02 11.26
C SER A 258 24.61 8.60 10.68
N LEU A 259 25.01 8.46 9.44
CA LEU A 259 25.30 7.15 8.84
C LEU A 259 26.60 6.56 9.40
N ASP A 260 27.59 7.41 9.76
CA ASP A 260 28.80 6.96 10.45
C ASP A 260 28.47 6.42 11.85
N GLU A 261 27.49 7.04 12.55
CA GLU A 261 26.98 6.54 13.84
C GLU A 261 26.28 5.18 13.67
N VAL A 262 25.50 4.99 12.59
CA VAL A 262 24.91 3.68 12.26
C VAL A 262 25.99 2.63 12.09
N LEU A 263 27.08 2.92 11.37
CA LEU A 263 28.19 1.98 11.18
C LEU A 263 28.95 1.72 12.49
N ALA A 264 29.18 2.76 13.30
CA ALA A 264 29.87 2.65 14.57
C ALA A 264 29.11 1.78 15.60
N ALA A 265 27.78 1.76 15.51
CA ALA A 265 26.92 0.93 16.35
C ALA A 265 27.05 -0.58 16.05
N LYS A 266 27.65 -0.97 14.94
CA LYS A 266 27.84 -2.37 14.49
C LYS A 266 26.51 -3.15 14.52
N PRO A 267 25.49 -2.71 13.78
CA PRO A 267 24.19 -3.37 13.78
C PRO A 267 24.25 -4.77 13.16
N GLU A 268 23.40 -5.66 13.63
CA GLU A 268 23.18 -7.00 13.07
C GLU A 268 22.48 -6.95 11.72
N LEU A 269 21.72 -5.88 11.45
CA LEU A 269 21.04 -5.63 10.18
C LEU A 269 21.01 -4.12 9.92
N ILE A 270 21.24 -3.71 8.68
CA ILE A 270 20.99 -2.33 8.22
C ILE A 270 19.93 -2.36 7.13
N VAL A 271 18.79 -1.76 7.40
CA VAL A 271 17.72 -1.58 6.42
C VAL A 271 17.92 -0.22 5.74
N CYS A 272 18.10 -0.24 4.43
CA CYS A 272 18.38 1.00 3.69
C CYS A 272 18.00 0.88 2.21
N THR A 273 17.84 2.03 1.53
CA THR A 273 17.70 2.05 0.08
C THR A 273 19.01 1.66 -0.61
N SER A 274 18.95 1.23 -1.89
CA SER A 274 20.13 0.89 -2.69
C SER A 274 21.14 2.03 -2.75
N ILE A 275 20.66 3.28 -2.83
CA ILE A 275 21.52 4.48 -2.87
C ILE A 275 22.33 4.59 -1.57
N VAL A 276 21.66 4.46 -0.42
CA VAL A 276 22.31 4.48 0.89
C VAL A 276 23.23 3.27 1.07
N GLY A 277 22.78 2.09 0.66
CA GLY A 277 23.57 0.87 0.69
C GLY A 277 24.85 0.98 -0.15
N ALA A 278 24.78 1.59 -1.33
CA ALA A 278 25.95 1.88 -2.15
C ALA A 278 26.92 2.86 -1.48
N TYR A 279 26.40 3.87 -0.78
CA TYR A 279 27.21 4.78 0.02
C TYR A 279 27.92 4.05 1.16
N LEU A 280 27.19 3.28 1.96
CA LEU A 280 27.73 2.54 3.10
C LEU A 280 28.77 1.48 2.70
N LYS A 281 28.57 0.77 1.59
CA LYS A 281 29.52 -0.23 1.04
C LYS A 281 30.89 0.37 0.65
N ARG A 282 30.96 1.67 0.39
CA ARG A 282 32.24 2.34 0.14
C ARG A 282 33.07 2.54 1.40
N GLN A 283 32.40 2.57 2.57
CA GLN A 283 33.02 2.80 3.86
C GLN A 283 33.37 1.50 4.60
N ALA A 284 32.56 0.44 4.38
CA ALA A 284 32.77 -0.86 5.01
C ALA A 284 32.53 -2.01 4.01
N ARG A 285 33.45 -3.02 4.02
CA ARG A 285 33.41 -4.11 3.02
C ARG A 285 32.31 -5.14 3.25
N PHE A 286 31.95 -5.41 4.50
CA PHE A 286 30.98 -6.43 4.87
C PHE A 286 29.93 -5.81 5.79
N LEU A 287 28.75 -5.55 5.24
CA LEU A 287 27.64 -4.99 5.97
C LEU A 287 26.42 -5.89 5.80
N PRO A 288 25.69 -6.19 6.88
CA PRO A 288 24.44 -6.92 6.82
C PRO A 288 23.32 -6.01 6.30
N LEU A 289 23.29 -5.79 4.99
CA LEU A 289 22.32 -4.88 4.36
C LEU A 289 21.08 -5.61 3.91
N LEU A 290 19.93 -5.16 4.36
CA LEU A 290 18.64 -5.39 3.75
C LEU A 290 18.31 -4.17 2.88
N ILE A 291 18.36 -4.38 1.56
CA ILE A 291 18.04 -3.31 0.62
C ILE A 291 16.52 -3.23 0.49
N GLU A 292 15.99 -2.10 0.88
CA GLU A 292 14.59 -1.78 0.80
C GLU A 292 14.37 -0.66 -0.22
N ASP A 293 14.55 -1.02 -1.49
CA ASP A 293 14.09 -0.15 -2.56
C ASP A 293 12.57 -0.26 -2.64
N ARG A 294 11.94 0.86 -2.38
CA ARG A 294 10.48 0.92 -2.34
C ARG A 294 9.98 1.13 -3.75
N PHE A 295 9.56 0.04 -4.38
CA PHE A 295 8.80 0.06 -5.62
C PHE A 295 7.32 -0.18 -5.31
N LEU A 296 6.44 0.36 -6.16
CA LEU A 296 5.03 0.06 -6.08
C LEU A 296 4.83 -1.43 -6.37
N ASN A 297 4.13 -2.09 -5.48
CA ASN A 297 3.81 -3.50 -5.67
C ASN A 297 2.99 -3.69 -6.96
N VAL A 298 3.40 -4.63 -7.80
CA VAL A 298 2.79 -4.88 -9.12
C VAL A 298 1.29 -5.17 -8.99
N GLN A 299 0.86 -5.88 -7.94
CA GLN A 299 -0.55 -6.18 -7.68
C GLN A 299 -1.34 -4.93 -7.31
N SER A 300 -0.71 -4.01 -6.59
CA SER A 300 -1.31 -2.70 -6.30
C SER A 300 -1.54 -1.90 -7.57
N VAL A 301 -0.57 -1.92 -8.49
CA VAL A 301 -0.70 -1.26 -9.80
C VAL A 301 -1.81 -1.90 -10.64
N GLN A 302 -1.87 -3.24 -10.68
CA GLN A 302 -2.95 -3.96 -11.37
C GLN A 302 -4.32 -3.67 -10.77
N TYR A 303 -4.42 -3.58 -9.44
CA TYR A 303 -5.65 -3.21 -8.75
C TYR A 303 -6.12 -1.81 -9.16
N ILE A 304 -5.21 -0.83 -9.23
CA ILE A 304 -5.53 0.53 -9.72
C ILE A 304 -6.05 0.48 -11.16
N GLN A 305 -5.40 -0.28 -12.05
CA GLN A 305 -5.83 -0.40 -13.45
C GLN A 305 -7.25 -0.99 -13.56
N GLN A 306 -7.51 -2.11 -12.90
CA GLN A 306 -8.82 -2.75 -12.87
C GLN A 306 -9.91 -1.80 -12.34
N PHE A 307 -9.56 -1.04 -11.30
CA PHE A 307 -10.44 -0.07 -10.71
C PHE A 307 -10.82 1.05 -11.69
N VAL A 308 -9.82 1.67 -12.32
CA VAL A 308 -10.02 2.76 -13.29
C VAL A 308 -10.78 2.27 -14.53
N GLU A 309 -10.52 1.06 -15.01
CA GLU A 309 -11.22 0.45 -16.14
C GLU A 309 -12.68 0.17 -15.80
N GLY A 310 -12.98 -0.28 -14.57
CA GLY A 310 -14.34 -0.53 -14.10
C GLY A 310 -15.23 0.73 -14.05
N PHE A 311 -14.64 1.91 -13.87
CA PHE A 311 -15.40 3.17 -13.90
C PHE A 311 -15.67 3.71 -15.31
N ARG A 312 -14.98 3.20 -16.33
CA ARG A 312 -15.12 3.67 -17.72
C ARG A 312 -16.05 2.84 -18.57
N GLN A 313 -16.50 1.68 -18.06
CA GLN A 313 -17.53 0.83 -18.64
C GLN A 313 -18.92 1.20 -18.11
#